data_fa72d5c121dd66796fb5a5b611f36909
#
_entry.id   fa72d5c121dd66796fb5a5b611f36909
#
_cell.length_a   1.000
_cell.length_b   1.000
_cell.length_c   1.000
_cell.angle_alpha   90.00
_cell.angle_beta   90.00
_cell.angle_gamma   90.00
#
_symmetry.space_group_name_H-M   'P 1'
#
loop_
_entity.id
_entity.type
_entity.pdbx_description
1 polymer ?
#
loop_
_entity_poly.entity_id
_entity_poly.type
_entity_poly.pdbx_seq_one_letter_code
_entity_poly.pdbx_strand_id
1 'polypeptide(L)'
;MMMSSFFITGTDTNVGKTIVTRAIMQALQKAGIQVVGYKPIAFGQDEPIYSLKSLQEESDYETKDNSDVLTLMNSTSENVTYEEVNSYTFLHTIPILTEESQRVKIEKLNADLARLSAKYSSVAVEGAFGWLTPINKDYSFADWVAEHNMPTIVVVGIKEGCINHALLTVQSILSKNLPLLGWVANRINPGLGHYAEIIETLKQKIDAPLLGEIAYIHRPEEQDLSHFITGLDRLTYMRTEWVA
;
A
#
# COMPACT_ATOMS: atom_id res chain seq x y z
N MET A 1 12.57 6.02 -19.58
CA MET A 1 11.68 6.92 -18.83
C MET A 1 11.58 6.39 -17.41
N MET A 2 11.81 7.19 -16.38
CA MET A 2 11.67 6.70 -14.99
C MET A 2 10.22 6.32 -14.72
N MET A 3 10.00 5.26 -13.96
CA MET A 3 8.68 4.92 -13.44
C MET A 3 8.29 5.99 -12.43
N SER A 4 7.31 6.85 -12.77
CA SER A 4 6.91 7.95 -11.89
C SER A 4 6.03 7.50 -10.74
N SER A 5 5.33 6.36 -10.87
CA SER A 5 4.46 5.84 -9.81
C SER A 5 4.26 4.33 -9.93
N PHE A 6 4.08 3.65 -8.80
CA PHE A 6 3.68 2.24 -8.72
C PHE A 6 2.73 2.05 -7.53
N PHE A 7 1.86 1.05 -7.64
CA PHE A 7 0.82 0.81 -6.65
C PHE A 7 1.16 -0.36 -5.74
N ILE A 8 0.94 -0.21 -4.44
CA ILE A 8 1.12 -1.25 -3.44
C ILE A 8 -0.25 -1.63 -2.90
N THR A 9 -0.66 -2.86 -3.18
CA THR A 9 -1.90 -3.44 -2.65
C THR A 9 -1.61 -4.56 -1.67
N GLY A 10 -2.61 -4.92 -0.88
CA GLY A 10 -2.55 -6.08 0.00
C GLY A 10 -3.55 -7.15 -0.42
N THR A 11 -3.28 -8.38 -0.03
CA THR A 11 -4.23 -9.48 -0.15
C THR A 11 -5.42 -9.35 0.80
N ASP A 12 -5.32 -8.44 1.79
CA ASP A 12 -6.34 -8.19 2.82
C ASP A 12 -6.00 -6.91 3.61
N THR A 13 -6.86 -6.54 4.56
CA THR A 13 -6.51 -5.59 5.61
C THR A 13 -5.47 -6.17 6.57
N ASN A 14 -4.72 -5.32 7.25
CA ASN A 14 -3.73 -5.69 8.27
C ASN A 14 -2.66 -6.71 7.81
N VAL A 15 -2.40 -6.81 6.51
CA VAL A 15 -1.30 -7.62 5.96
C VAL A 15 0.05 -6.90 6.00
N GLY A 16 0.08 -5.65 6.49
CA GLY A 16 1.28 -4.85 6.67
C GLY A 16 1.71 -4.09 5.42
N LYS A 17 0.75 -3.61 4.60
CA LYS A 17 1.04 -2.76 3.43
C LYS A 17 1.99 -1.63 3.77
N THR A 18 1.70 -0.87 4.81
CA THR A 18 2.47 0.32 5.22
C THR A 18 3.90 -0.02 5.61
N ILE A 19 4.11 -1.15 6.27
CA ILE A 19 5.45 -1.65 6.62
C ILE A 19 6.23 -2.07 5.37
N VAL A 20 5.57 -2.74 4.43
CA VAL A 20 6.19 -3.10 3.14
C VAL A 20 6.49 -1.87 2.30
N THR A 21 5.57 -0.90 2.25
CA THR A 21 5.77 0.38 1.55
C THR A 21 6.99 1.11 2.12
N ARG A 22 7.10 1.18 3.46
CA ARG A 22 8.28 1.73 4.15
C ARG A 22 9.57 1.01 3.73
N ALA A 23 9.59 -0.33 3.75
CA ALA A 23 10.77 -1.12 3.38
C ALA A 23 11.20 -0.84 1.93
N ILE A 24 10.25 -0.78 0.99
CA ILE A 24 10.51 -0.46 -0.41
C ILE A 24 11.05 0.97 -0.56
N MET A 25 10.42 1.95 0.09
CA MET A 25 10.87 3.34 0.05
C MET A 25 12.30 3.48 0.60
N GLN A 26 12.62 2.87 1.73
CA GLN A 26 13.96 2.86 2.31
C GLN A 26 14.99 2.21 1.38
N ALA A 27 14.63 1.09 0.72
CA ALA A 27 15.50 0.41 -0.22
C ALA A 27 15.78 1.26 -1.47
N LEU A 28 14.74 1.91 -2.03
CA LEU A 28 14.88 2.84 -3.17
C LEU A 28 15.76 4.04 -2.84
N GLN A 29 15.60 4.64 -1.65
CA GLN A 29 16.43 5.77 -1.21
C GLN A 29 17.90 5.37 -1.03
N LYS A 30 18.18 4.18 -0.48
CA LYS A 30 19.56 3.66 -0.40
C LYS A 30 20.18 3.44 -1.77
N ALA A 31 19.37 3.17 -2.79
CA ALA A 31 19.81 3.11 -4.18
C ALA A 31 19.92 4.49 -4.87
N GLY A 32 19.76 5.58 -4.12
CA GLY A 32 19.84 6.95 -4.62
C GLY A 32 18.60 7.42 -5.39
N ILE A 33 17.45 6.76 -5.23
CA ILE A 33 16.19 7.12 -5.89
C ILE A 33 15.36 7.98 -4.94
N GLN A 34 15.01 9.18 -5.39
CA GLN A 34 14.10 10.08 -4.69
C GLN A 34 12.67 9.51 -4.78
N VAL A 35 12.13 9.07 -3.65
CA VAL A 35 10.81 8.45 -3.56
C VAL A 35 9.97 9.07 -2.45
N VAL A 36 8.70 9.26 -2.72
CA VAL A 36 7.69 9.70 -1.75
C VAL A 36 6.56 8.68 -1.66
N GLY A 37 6.00 8.51 -0.46
CA GLY A 37 4.78 7.74 -0.26
C GLY A 37 3.55 8.57 -0.55
N TYR A 38 2.51 7.96 -1.12
CA TYR A 38 1.20 8.56 -1.29
C TYR A 38 0.11 7.61 -0.83
N LYS A 39 -0.65 8.02 0.18
CA LYS A 39 -1.82 7.32 0.71
C LYS A 39 -3.07 8.07 0.24
N PRO A 40 -3.65 7.76 -0.93
CA PRO A 40 -4.78 8.53 -1.48
C PRO A 40 -5.94 8.65 -0.51
N ILE A 41 -6.28 7.53 0.15
CA ILE A 41 -7.35 7.44 1.12
C ILE A 41 -6.82 6.70 2.36
N ALA A 42 -6.89 7.36 3.49
CA ALA A 42 -6.57 6.81 4.79
C ALA A 42 -7.85 6.65 5.62
N PHE A 43 -7.89 5.60 6.45
CA PHE A 43 -8.99 5.35 7.35
C PHE A 43 -8.49 5.36 8.78
N GLY A 44 -9.23 6.03 9.67
CA GLY A 44 -8.98 5.97 11.09
C GLY A 44 -9.05 4.52 11.59
N GLN A 45 -8.34 4.24 12.67
CA GLN A 45 -8.58 3.00 13.40
C GLN A 45 -9.87 3.19 14.17
N ASP A 46 -10.83 2.26 14.02
CA ASP A 46 -11.97 2.20 14.93
C ASP A 46 -11.41 2.01 16.33
N GLU A 47 -11.53 3.02 17.17
CA GLU A 47 -11.43 2.78 18.61
C GLU A 47 -12.56 1.80 18.96
N PRO A 48 -12.27 0.73 19.73
CA PRO A 48 -13.32 -0.21 20.09
C PRO A 48 -14.47 0.54 20.75
N ILE A 49 -15.68 0.31 20.24
CA ILE A 49 -16.97 0.94 20.65
C ILE A 49 -17.28 0.77 22.17
N TYR A 50 -16.35 0.30 22.96
CA TYR A 50 -16.51 0.00 24.39
C TYR A 50 -16.25 1.17 25.35
N SER A 51 -15.87 2.34 24.87
CA SER A 51 -15.82 3.52 25.73
C SER A 51 -17.17 4.26 25.68
N LEU A 52 -18.11 3.83 26.50
CA LEU A 52 -19.39 4.52 26.81
C LEU A 52 -19.17 5.94 27.40
N LYS A 53 -17.97 6.48 27.37
CA LYS A 53 -17.61 7.80 27.89
C LYS A 53 -17.62 8.93 26.85
N SER A 54 -17.78 8.64 25.57
CA SER A 54 -17.68 9.68 24.52
C SER A 54 -19.00 10.26 24.03
N LEU A 55 -20.12 9.96 24.68
CA LEU A 55 -21.43 10.53 24.28
C LEU A 55 -21.72 11.93 24.84
N GLN A 56 -20.77 12.61 25.50
CA GLN A 56 -21.04 13.91 26.15
C GLN A 56 -20.05 15.03 25.85
N GLU A 57 -19.07 14.86 24.97
CA GLU A 57 -18.18 15.98 24.57
C GLU A 57 -18.15 16.12 23.05
N GLU A 58 -19.16 16.78 22.48
CA GLU A 58 -19.08 17.43 21.18
C GLU A 58 -18.24 18.70 21.31
N SER A 59 -16.92 18.57 21.40
CA SER A 59 -16.03 19.71 21.19
C SER A 59 -14.62 19.24 20.84
N ASP A 60 -14.14 19.72 19.70
CA ASP A 60 -12.74 19.67 19.26
C ASP A 60 -12.19 18.26 18.95
N TYR A 61 -12.78 17.56 17.98
CA TYR A 61 -12.04 16.53 17.26
C TYR A 61 -11.03 17.21 16.34
N GLU A 62 -9.85 17.50 16.89
CA GLU A 62 -8.64 17.54 16.07
C GLU A 62 -8.59 16.19 15.34
N THR A 63 -8.61 16.23 14.02
CA THR A 63 -8.39 15.05 13.17
C THR A 63 -7.03 14.48 13.53
N LYS A 64 -7.01 13.41 14.35
CA LYS A 64 -5.77 12.72 14.66
C LYS A 64 -5.18 12.25 13.33
N ASP A 65 -3.95 12.63 13.08
CA ASP A 65 -3.21 12.20 11.89
C ASP A 65 -3.21 10.67 11.79
N ASN A 66 -3.47 10.16 10.61
CA ASN A 66 -3.52 8.73 10.37
C ASN A 66 -2.12 8.11 10.47
N SER A 67 -1.96 7.03 11.22
CA SER A 67 -0.67 6.38 11.48
C SER A 67 0.03 5.87 10.21
N ASP A 68 -0.73 5.40 9.21
CA ASP A 68 -0.15 4.98 7.93
C ASP A 68 0.47 6.16 7.19
N VAL A 69 -0.24 7.31 7.13
CA VAL A 69 0.26 8.53 6.49
C VAL A 69 1.52 9.03 7.18
N LEU A 70 1.52 9.09 8.52
CA LEU A 70 2.71 9.48 9.29
C LEU A 70 3.89 8.52 9.06
N THR A 71 3.63 7.21 8.95
CA THR A 71 4.67 6.23 8.64
C THR A 71 5.26 6.47 7.24
N LEU A 72 4.45 6.78 6.23
CA LEU A 72 4.94 7.13 4.90
C LEU A 72 5.76 8.42 4.91
N MET A 73 5.29 9.46 5.61
CA MET A 73 6.05 10.72 5.78
C MET A 73 7.42 10.47 6.41
N ASN A 74 7.47 9.64 7.45
CA ASN A 74 8.72 9.30 8.15
C ASN A 74 9.59 8.29 7.37
N SER A 75 9.13 7.83 6.21
CA SER A 75 9.84 6.85 5.37
C SER A 75 10.52 7.49 4.16
N THR A 76 10.40 8.80 3.98
CA THR A 76 11.10 9.55 2.93
C THR A 76 12.12 10.51 3.53
N SER A 77 13.19 10.79 2.78
CA SER A 77 14.15 11.87 3.08
C SER A 77 13.64 13.24 2.62
N GLU A 78 12.54 13.27 1.87
CA GLU A 78 11.95 14.49 1.35
C GLU A 78 11.14 15.22 2.45
N ASN A 79 11.13 16.54 2.39
CA ASN A 79 10.28 17.34 3.27
C ASN A 79 8.88 17.43 2.65
N VAL A 80 7.94 16.65 3.20
CA VAL A 80 6.55 16.56 2.75
C VAL A 80 5.58 16.93 3.87
N THR A 81 4.42 17.48 3.51
CA THR A 81 3.33 17.71 4.46
C THR A 81 2.32 16.57 4.41
N TYR A 82 1.47 16.48 5.44
CA TYR A 82 0.42 15.47 5.52
C TYR A 82 -0.52 15.56 4.31
N GLU A 83 -0.98 16.77 3.97
CA GLU A 83 -1.90 17.03 2.87
C GLU A 83 -1.25 16.80 1.49
N GLU A 84 0.08 16.83 1.42
CA GLU A 84 0.80 16.54 0.18
C GLU A 84 0.76 15.04 -0.14
N VAL A 85 0.82 14.18 0.87
CA VAL A 85 0.91 12.72 0.72
C VAL A 85 -0.39 11.98 1.02
N ASN A 86 -1.46 12.72 1.37
CA ASN A 86 -2.78 12.16 1.60
C ASN A 86 -3.88 13.06 1.05
N SER A 87 -4.82 12.51 0.29
CA SER A 87 -5.95 13.28 -0.26
C SER A 87 -7.16 13.29 0.66
N TYR A 88 -7.43 12.17 1.33
CA TYR A 88 -8.59 12.00 2.22
C TYR A 88 -8.24 11.15 3.43
N THR A 89 -8.67 11.59 4.60
CA THR A 89 -8.70 10.80 5.84
C THR A 89 -10.13 10.69 6.31
N PHE A 90 -10.62 9.48 6.54
CA PHE A 90 -11.93 9.19 7.09
C PHE A 90 -11.81 8.62 8.50
N LEU A 91 -12.76 8.95 9.37
CA LEU A 91 -12.79 8.49 10.76
C LEU A 91 -13.18 7.01 10.87
N HIS A 92 -13.98 6.51 9.92
CA HIS A 92 -14.53 5.16 9.95
C HIS A 92 -13.88 4.25 8.92
N THR A 93 -13.78 2.95 9.26
CA THR A 93 -13.08 1.95 8.46
C THR A 93 -13.82 1.51 7.19
N ILE A 94 -15.12 1.81 7.05
CA ILE A 94 -15.92 1.33 5.91
C ILE A 94 -16.70 2.50 5.26
N PRO A 95 -16.02 3.43 4.57
CA PRO A 95 -16.66 4.64 4.06
C PRO A 95 -17.69 4.37 2.98
N ILE A 96 -17.61 3.24 2.26
CA ILE A 96 -18.62 2.90 1.23
C ILE A 96 -19.98 2.57 1.84
N LEU A 97 -20.03 2.17 3.12
CA LEU A 97 -21.27 1.91 3.85
C LEU A 97 -21.86 3.18 4.48
N THR A 98 -21.14 4.29 4.38
CA THR A 98 -21.56 5.60 4.88
C THR A 98 -21.66 6.59 3.71
N GLU A 99 -22.25 7.77 3.97
CA GLU A 99 -22.28 8.84 2.97
C GLU A 99 -20.90 9.46 2.68
N GLU A 100 -19.87 9.11 3.47
CA GLU A 100 -18.52 9.66 3.32
C GLU A 100 -17.87 9.27 1.99
N SER A 101 -18.18 8.08 1.44
CA SER A 101 -17.68 7.68 0.12
C SER A 101 -18.09 8.62 -1.01
N GLN A 102 -19.21 9.35 -0.85
CA GLN A 102 -19.66 10.35 -1.83
C GLN A 102 -18.77 11.61 -1.86
N ARG A 103 -17.95 11.81 -0.80
CA ARG A 103 -17.01 12.94 -0.72
C ARG A 103 -15.74 12.70 -1.55
N VAL A 104 -15.44 11.45 -1.90
CA VAL A 104 -14.22 11.14 -2.66
C VAL A 104 -14.40 11.56 -4.11
N LYS A 105 -13.58 12.53 -4.54
CA LYS A 105 -13.49 13.00 -5.92
C LYS A 105 -12.28 12.38 -6.57
N ILE A 106 -12.49 11.58 -7.63
CA ILE A 106 -11.41 10.92 -8.36
C ILE A 106 -10.47 11.95 -8.97
N GLU A 107 -11.01 13.09 -9.43
CA GLU A 107 -10.23 14.20 -9.97
C GLU A 107 -9.20 14.75 -8.96
N LYS A 108 -9.52 14.74 -7.65
CA LYS A 108 -8.56 15.15 -6.63
C LYS A 108 -7.44 14.12 -6.48
N LEU A 109 -7.77 12.82 -6.46
CA LEU A 109 -6.76 11.75 -6.42
C LEU A 109 -5.81 11.87 -7.63
N ASN A 110 -6.37 12.12 -8.82
CA ASN A 110 -5.60 12.29 -10.06
C ASN A 110 -4.69 13.53 -10.00
N ALA A 111 -5.21 14.65 -9.53
CA ALA A 111 -4.44 15.90 -9.42
C ALA A 111 -3.30 15.77 -8.41
N ASP A 112 -3.54 15.14 -7.26
CA ASP A 112 -2.53 14.94 -6.22
C ASP A 112 -1.44 13.96 -6.69
N LEU A 113 -1.82 12.85 -7.36
CA LEU A 113 -0.85 11.92 -7.96
C LEU A 113 -0.01 12.60 -9.04
N ALA A 114 -0.62 13.38 -9.93
CA ALA A 114 0.09 14.11 -10.98
C ALA A 114 1.07 15.13 -10.41
N ARG A 115 0.69 15.86 -9.36
CA ARG A 115 1.54 16.81 -8.63
C ARG A 115 2.77 16.11 -8.02
N LEU A 116 2.57 14.99 -7.35
CA LEU A 116 3.67 14.21 -6.76
C LEU A 116 4.58 13.63 -7.83
N SER A 117 4.02 13.06 -8.92
CA SER A 117 4.80 12.50 -10.02
C SER A 117 5.59 13.54 -10.83
N ALA A 118 5.16 14.80 -10.81
CA ALA A 118 5.91 15.91 -11.40
C ALA A 118 7.06 16.40 -10.50
N LYS A 119 6.93 16.26 -9.17
CA LYS A 119 7.89 16.77 -8.19
C LYS A 119 8.97 15.73 -7.84
N TYR A 120 8.62 14.45 -7.77
CA TYR A 120 9.49 13.38 -7.30
C TYR A 120 9.78 12.35 -8.39
N SER A 121 10.96 11.73 -8.30
CA SER A 121 11.39 10.73 -9.29
C SER A 121 10.56 9.45 -9.24
N SER A 122 9.99 9.13 -8.07
CA SER A 122 9.16 7.96 -7.85
C SER A 122 8.09 8.22 -6.79
N VAL A 123 6.89 7.66 -6.98
CA VAL A 123 5.78 7.74 -6.02
C VAL A 123 5.31 6.33 -5.68
N ALA A 124 5.46 5.94 -4.43
CA ALA A 124 4.92 4.70 -3.89
C ALA A 124 3.48 4.94 -3.43
N VAL A 125 2.51 4.52 -4.25
CA VAL A 125 1.08 4.72 -3.98
C VAL A 125 0.56 3.55 -3.17
N GLU A 126 0.08 3.79 -1.96
CA GLU A 126 -0.43 2.74 -1.08
C GLU A 126 -1.95 2.72 -1.06
N GLY A 127 -2.55 1.59 -1.45
CA GLY A 127 -3.98 1.35 -1.34
C GLY A 127 -4.45 1.12 0.11
N ALA A 128 -5.76 1.14 0.30
CA ALA A 128 -6.39 0.79 1.56
C ALA A 128 -7.07 -0.58 1.45
N PHE A 129 -7.08 -1.36 2.55
CA PHE A 129 -7.64 -2.73 2.62
C PHE A 129 -7.05 -3.67 1.57
N GLY A 130 -7.84 -4.08 0.56
CA GLY A 130 -7.42 -5.00 -0.52
C GLY A 130 -7.56 -4.38 -1.91
N TRP A 131 -7.24 -5.19 -2.92
CA TRP A 131 -7.17 -4.76 -4.33
C TRP A 131 -8.48 -4.20 -4.89
N LEU A 132 -9.60 -4.89 -4.63
CA LEU A 132 -10.92 -4.50 -5.13
C LEU A 132 -11.68 -3.57 -4.19
N THR A 133 -11.02 -2.97 -3.21
CA THR A 133 -11.67 -2.07 -2.26
C THR A 133 -12.35 -0.92 -2.99
N PRO A 134 -13.67 -0.72 -2.79
CA PRO A 134 -14.39 0.37 -3.39
C PRO A 134 -13.91 1.72 -2.86
N ILE A 135 -13.70 2.67 -3.76
CA ILE A 135 -13.46 4.09 -3.45
C ILE A 135 -14.81 4.80 -3.27
N ASN A 136 -15.75 4.48 -4.15
CA ASN A 136 -17.14 4.94 -4.11
C ASN A 136 -18.06 3.85 -4.68
N LYS A 137 -19.33 4.17 -4.97
CA LYS A 137 -20.32 3.20 -5.44
C LYS A 137 -19.96 2.55 -6.78
N ASP A 138 -19.27 3.30 -7.65
CA ASP A 138 -19.06 2.92 -9.04
C ASP A 138 -17.58 2.63 -9.34
N TYR A 139 -16.66 2.85 -8.37
CA TYR A 139 -15.24 2.89 -8.63
C TYR A 139 -14.43 2.26 -7.49
N SER A 140 -13.50 1.39 -7.84
CA SER A 140 -12.58 0.73 -6.91
C SER A 140 -11.14 1.23 -7.07
N PHE A 141 -10.27 0.90 -6.13
CA PHE A 141 -8.82 1.10 -6.32
C PHE A 141 -8.30 0.40 -7.56
N ALA A 142 -8.82 -0.80 -7.86
CA ALA A 142 -8.42 -1.55 -9.05
C ALA A 142 -8.76 -0.81 -10.35
N ASP A 143 -9.89 -0.10 -10.40
CA ASP A 143 -10.29 0.70 -11.57
C ASP A 143 -9.37 1.92 -11.69
N TRP A 144 -9.12 2.62 -10.59
CA TRP A 144 -8.23 3.79 -10.57
C TRP A 144 -6.79 3.44 -10.99
N VAL A 145 -6.26 2.34 -10.47
CA VAL A 145 -4.92 1.84 -10.83
C VAL A 145 -4.85 1.45 -12.31
N ALA A 146 -5.92 0.83 -12.84
CA ALA A 146 -6.00 0.44 -14.25
C ALA A 146 -6.05 1.65 -15.18
N GLU A 147 -6.80 2.71 -14.86
CA GLU A 147 -6.84 3.94 -15.65
C GLU A 147 -5.48 4.63 -15.73
N HIS A 148 -4.68 4.55 -14.65
CA HIS A 148 -3.32 5.10 -14.62
C HIS A 148 -2.26 4.12 -15.13
N ASN A 149 -2.64 2.89 -15.52
CA ASN A 149 -1.72 1.82 -15.90
C ASN A 149 -0.56 1.68 -14.91
N MET A 150 -0.84 1.76 -13.62
CA MET A 150 0.19 1.70 -12.58
C MET A 150 0.69 0.28 -12.38
N PRO A 151 2.00 0.03 -12.51
CA PRO A 151 2.59 -1.25 -12.12
C PRO A 151 2.33 -1.54 -10.64
N THR A 152 2.01 -2.79 -10.32
CA THR A 152 1.49 -3.15 -9.00
C THR A 152 2.41 -4.12 -8.26
N ILE A 153 2.54 -3.93 -6.95
CA ILE A 153 3.19 -4.84 -6.00
C ILE A 153 2.13 -5.39 -5.05
N VAL A 154 2.16 -6.70 -4.81
CA VAL A 154 1.23 -7.37 -3.90
C VAL A 154 1.91 -7.66 -2.57
N VAL A 155 1.33 -7.20 -1.47
CA VAL A 155 1.73 -7.55 -0.11
C VAL A 155 0.92 -8.75 0.36
N VAL A 156 1.60 -9.85 0.65
CA VAL A 156 1.00 -11.07 1.17
C VAL A 156 1.34 -11.19 2.66
N GLY A 157 0.36 -10.93 3.51
CA GLY A 157 0.49 -11.23 4.94
C GLY A 157 0.42 -12.74 5.16
N ILE A 158 1.51 -13.32 5.66
CA ILE A 158 1.61 -14.79 5.81
C ILE A 158 0.82 -15.24 7.04
N LYS A 159 -0.36 -15.76 6.77
CA LYS A 159 -1.36 -16.27 7.71
C LYS A 159 -2.13 -17.43 7.09
N GLU A 160 -2.99 -18.09 7.86
CA GLU A 160 -3.92 -19.07 7.31
C GLU A 160 -4.78 -18.48 6.18
N GLY A 161 -4.95 -19.21 5.09
CA GLY A 161 -5.69 -18.78 3.91
C GLY A 161 -4.94 -17.83 2.97
N CYS A 162 -3.72 -17.40 3.29
CA CYS A 162 -2.97 -16.42 2.50
C CYS A 162 -2.69 -16.90 1.06
N ILE A 163 -2.48 -18.18 0.84
CA ILE A 163 -2.26 -18.73 -0.51
C ILE A 163 -3.48 -18.41 -1.41
N ASN A 164 -4.68 -18.75 -0.93
CA ASN A 164 -5.91 -18.47 -1.68
C ASN A 164 -6.08 -16.97 -1.95
N HIS A 165 -5.90 -16.12 -0.93
CA HIS A 165 -6.05 -14.68 -1.08
C HIS A 165 -5.00 -14.09 -2.04
N ALA A 166 -3.76 -14.57 -1.99
CA ALA A 166 -2.71 -14.11 -2.89
C ALA A 166 -3.03 -14.47 -4.35
N LEU A 167 -3.43 -15.72 -4.62
CA LEU A 167 -3.74 -16.15 -5.98
C LEU A 167 -4.95 -15.43 -6.56
N LEU A 168 -6.02 -15.23 -5.79
CA LEU A 168 -7.19 -14.44 -6.22
C LEU A 168 -6.82 -12.98 -6.51
N THR A 169 -6.00 -12.37 -5.66
CA THR A 169 -5.55 -10.99 -5.86
C THR A 169 -4.71 -10.85 -7.12
N VAL A 170 -3.72 -11.72 -7.29
CA VAL A 170 -2.85 -11.74 -8.47
C VAL A 170 -3.66 -11.97 -9.75
N GLN A 171 -4.57 -12.96 -9.75
CA GLN A 171 -5.42 -13.22 -10.89
C GLN A 171 -6.29 -12.01 -11.26
N SER A 172 -6.83 -11.30 -10.27
CA SER A 172 -7.63 -10.11 -10.49
C SER A 172 -6.78 -8.95 -11.06
N ILE A 173 -5.54 -8.77 -10.62
CA ILE A 173 -4.61 -7.76 -11.17
C ILE A 173 -4.32 -8.07 -12.64
N LEU A 174 -3.93 -9.31 -12.94
CA LEU A 174 -3.58 -9.75 -14.29
C LEU A 174 -4.77 -9.65 -15.26
N SER A 175 -6.00 -9.89 -14.77
CA SER A 175 -7.22 -9.75 -15.60
C SER A 175 -7.48 -8.32 -16.08
N LYS A 176 -6.88 -7.32 -15.43
CA LYS A 176 -6.92 -5.92 -15.87
C LYS A 176 -5.74 -5.53 -16.77
N ASN A 177 -4.93 -6.50 -17.21
CA ASN A 177 -3.73 -6.31 -18.03
C ASN A 177 -2.70 -5.35 -17.39
N LEU A 178 -2.63 -5.32 -16.07
CA LEU A 178 -1.67 -4.48 -15.35
C LEU A 178 -0.34 -5.22 -15.15
N PRO A 179 0.79 -4.51 -15.23
CA PRO A 179 2.09 -5.07 -14.89
C PRO A 179 2.16 -5.44 -13.41
N LEU A 180 2.37 -6.71 -13.10
CA LEU A 180 2.66 -7.18 -11.76
C LEU A 180 4.18 -7.19 -11.56
N LEU A 181 4.71 -6.20 -10.81
CA LEU A 181 6.15 -6.06 -10.53
C LEU A 181 6.69 -7.22 -9.70
N GLY A 182 5.85 -7.74 -8.83
CA GLY A 182 6.16 -8.82 -7.93
C GLY A 182 5.32 -8.77 -6.66
N TRP A 183 5.74 -9.52 -5.67
CA TRP A 183 5.08 -9.60 -4.39
C TRP A 183 6.08 -9.61 -3.24
N VAL A 184 5.62 -9.20 -2.06
CA VAL A 184 6.41 -9.21 -0.82
C VAL A 184 5.69 -10.07 0.20
N ALA A 185 6.39 -11.04 0.78
CA ALA A 185 5.92 -11.82 1.90
C ALA A 185 6.15 -11.03 3.20
N ASN A 186 5.10 -10.82 3.98
CA ASN A 186 5.20 -10.20 5.30
C ASN A 186 4.78 -11.20 6.38
N ARG A 187 5.70 -11.58 7.25
CA ARG A 187 5.44 -12.54 8.32
C ARG A 187 4.71 -11.85 9.47
N ILE A 188 3.38 -11.79 9.38
CA ILE A 188 2.52 -11.15 10.39
C ILE A 188 2.17 -12.08 11.57
N ASN A 189 2.36 -13.38 11.41
CA ASN A 189 2.13 -14.37 12.46
C ASN A 189 3.42 -15.19 12.71
N PRO A 190 4.18 -14.92 13.77
CA PRO A 190 5.42 -15.63 14.06
C PRO A 190 5.20 -17.09 14.44
N GLY A 191 4.01 -17.44 14.94
CA GLY A 191 3.66 -18.79 15.37
C GLY A 191 3.09 -19.69 14.28
N LEU A 192 2.94 -19.18 13.04
CA LEU A 192 2.40 -19.97 11.94
C LEU A 192 3.37 -21.09 11.54
N GLY A 193 2.88 -22.34 11.57
CA GLY A 193 3.60 -23.50 11.05
C GLY A 193 3.70 -23.50 9.53
N HIS A 194 4.62 -24.29 8.98
CA HIS A 194 4.80 -24.49 7.54
C HIS A 194 5.09 -23.19 6.76
N TYR A 195 5.74 -22.22 7.40
CA TYR A 195 6.04 -20.94 6.76
C TYR A 195 6.83 -21.11 5.46
N ALA A 196 7.89 -21.92 5.48
CA ALA A 196 8.74 -22.14 4.32
C ALA A 196 7.97 -22.80 3.15
N GLU A 197 7.12 -23.77 3.45
CA GLU A 197 6.29 -24.46 2.46
C GLU A 197 5.23 -23.53 1.84
N ILE A 198 4.69 -22.59 2.63
CA ILE A 198 3.78 -21.56 2.13
C ILE A 198 4.51 -20.65 1.14
N ILE A 199 5.72 -20.16 1.50
CA ILE A 199 6.52 -19.29 0.63
C ILE A 199 6.87 -20.02 -0.67
N GLU A 200 7.31 -21.28 -0.59
CA GLU A 200 7.65 -22.06 -1.77
C GLU A 200 6.43 -22.31 -2.67
N THR A 201 5.27 -22.60 -2.08
CA THR A 201 4.03 -22.74 -2.83
C THR A 201 3.66 -21.45 -3.56
N LEU A 202 3.78 -20.28 -2.90
CA LEU A 202 3.49 -19.00 -3.52
C LEU A 202 4.48 -18.68 -4.65
N LYS A 203 5.78 -18.96 -4.49
CA LYS A 203 6.79 -18.82 -5.57
C LYS A 203 6.45 -19.65 -6.80
N GLN A 204 5.94 -20.86 -6.61
CA GLN A 204 5.56 -21.74 -7.71
C GLN A 204 4.26 -21.33 -8.42
N LYS A 205 3.36 -20.67 -7.69
CA LYS A 205 2.01 -20.35 -8.19
C LYS A 205 1.85 -18.94 -8.72
N ILE A 206 2.67 -18.00 -8.24
CA ILE A 206 2.64 -16.60 -8.67
C ILE A 206 3.72 -16.42 -9.74
N ASP A 207 3.29 -16.15 -10.97
CA ASP A 207 4.19 -15.85 -12.09
C ASP A 207 4.69 -14.38 -12.02
N ALA A 208 5.31 -14.07 -10.90
CA ALA A 208 5.97 -12.79 -10.65
C ALA A 208 7.01 -12.95 -9.53
N PRO A 209 8.10 -12.17 -9.51
CA PRO A 209 9.17 -12.35 -8.56
C PRO A 209 8.76 -12.03 -7.11
N LEU A 210 9.31 -12.80 -6.16
CA LEU A 210 9.33 -12.42 -4.75
C LEU A 210 10.36 -11.29 -4.60
N LEU A 211 9.88 -10.09 -4.28
CA LEU A 211 10.72 -8.88 -4.13
C LEU A 211 11.34 -8.75 -2.76
N GLY A 212 10.80 -9.44 -1.78
CA GLY A 212 11.30 -9.38 -0.42
C GLY A 212 10.50 -10.25 0.54
N GLU A 213 11.11 -10.56 1.65
CA GLU A 213 10.54 -11.38 2.72
C GLU A 213 10.82 -10.70 4.08
N ILE A 214 9.79 -10.05 4.63
CA ILE A 214 9.91 -9.32 5.88
C ILE A 214 9.61 -10.27 7.04
N ALA A 215 10.57 -10.46 7.91
CA ALA A 215 10.42 -11.24 9.13
C ALA A 215 9.43 -10.56 10.10
N TYR A 216 8.91 -11.31 11.08
CA TYR A 216 8.16 -10.70 12.17
C TYR A 216 9.08 -9.82 13.02
N ILE A 217 8.75 -8.53 13.10
CA ILE A 217 9.56 -7.52 13.78
C ILE A 217 8.68 -6.77 14.76
N HIS A 218 9.20 -6.54 15.96
CA HIS A 218 8.58 -5.67 16.93
C HIS A 218 8.87 -4.21 16.57
N ARG A 219 7.84 -3.35 16.49
CA ARG A 219 7.92 -1.95 16.10
C ARG A 219 8.65 -1.72 14.77
N PRO A 220 8.14 -2.31 13.68
CA PRO A 220 8.79 -2.19 12.38
C PRO A 220 8.81 -0.75 11.84
N GLU A 221 7.89 0.11 12.32
CA GLU A 221 7.82 1.53 11.97
C GLU A 221 9.02 2.35 12.47
N GLU A 222 9.76 1.85 13.46
CA GLU A 222 10.94 2.50 14.03
C GLU A 222 12.25 2.00 13.40
N GLN A 223 12.21 0.97 12.53
CA GLN A 223 13.39 0.27 12.05
C GLN A 223 13.69 0.53 10.57
N ASP A 224 14.94 0.27 10.19
CA ASP A 224 15.35 0.18 8.80
C ASP A 224 15.07 -1.23 8.26
N LEU A 225 14.12 -1.30 7.33
CA LEU A 225 13.63 -2.54 6.73
C LEU A 225 14.16 -2.76 5.32
N SER A 226 14.98 -1.86 4.81
CA SER A 226 15.46 -1.88 3.42
C SER A 226 16.15 -3.19 3.02
N HIS A 227 16.84 -3.84 3.97
CA HIS A 227 17.59 -5.08 3.74
C HIS A 227 16.69 -6.30 3.48
N PHE A 228 15.39 -6.22 3.77
CA PHE A 228 14.43 -7.27 3.44
C PHE A 228 13.96 -7.22 1.97
N ILE A 229 14.23 -6.12 1.27
CA ILE A 229 13.87 -5.98 -0.15
C ILE A 229 15.08 -6.38 -0.99
N THR A 230 15.00 -7.57 -1.58
CA THR A 230 16.11 -8.19 -2.36
C THR A 230 15.93 -8.05 -3.87
N GLY A 231 14.70 -7.81 -4.35
CA GLY A 231 14.37 -7.64 -5.77
C GLY A 231 14.37 -6.17 -6.24
N LEU A 232 15.18 -5.30 -5.63
CA LEU A 232 15.20 -3.86 -5.90
C LEU A 232 15.57 -3.54 -7.36
N ASP A 233 16.44 -4.33 -7.97
CA ASP A 233 16.80 -4.21 -9.37
C ASP A 233 15.58 -4.25 -10.30
N ARG A 234 14.58 -5.08 -9.99
CA ARG A 234 13.31 -5.15 -10.72
C ARG A 234 12.51 -3.84 -10.64
N LEU A 235 12.60 -3.14 -9.52
CA LEU A 235 11.94 -1.85 -9.33
C LEU A 235 12.70 -0.71 -10.02
N THR A 236 13.99 -0.87 -10.25
CA THR A 236 14.87 0.14 -10.86
C THR A 236 15.07 -0.05 -12.36
N TYR A 237 15.06 -1.29 -12.87
CA TYR A 237 15.34 -1.63 -14.28
C TYR A 237 14.13 -1.58 -15.22
N MET A 238 12.90 -1.39 -14.73
CA MET A 238 11.71 -1.26 -15.59
C MET A 238 11.71 0.01 -16.49
N ARG A 239 12.89 0.57 -16.71
CA ARG A 239 13.13 1.77 -17.52
C ARG A 239 12.99 1.59 -19.03
N THR A 240 12.99 0.35 -19.57
CA THR A 240 13.22 0.15 -21.00
C THR A 240 12.38 -0.90 -21.72
N GLU A 241 11.62 -1.79 -21.07
CA GLU A 241 11.06 -2.97 -21.76
C GLU A 241 9.53 -3.02 -21.91
N TRP A 242 8.77 -2.03 -21.43
CA TRP A 242 7.30 -2.04 -21.51
C TRP A 242 6.71 -1.02 -22.48
N VAL A 243 7.52 -0.52 -23.44
CA VAL A 243 7.07 0.27 -24.58
C VAL A 243 7.26 -0.57 -25.84
N ALA A 244 6.40 -1.56 -26.03
CA ALA A 244 6.21 -2.22 -27.32
C ALA A 244 4.77 -2.69 -27.41
#